data_6859618e893a2371a7e0093565540e5a
#
_entry.id   6859618e893a2371a7e0093565540e5a
#
_cell.length_a   1.000
_cell.length_b   1.000
_cell.length_c   1.000
_cell.angle_alpha   90.00
_cell.angle_beta   90.00
_cell.angle_gamma   90.00
#
_symmetry.space_group_name_H-M   'P 1'
#
loop_
_entity.id
_entity.type
_entity.pdbx_description
1 polymer ?
#
loop_
_entity_poly.entity_id
_entity_poly.type
_entity_poly.pdbx_seq_one_letter_code
_entity_poly.pdbx_strand_id
1 'polypeptide(L)'
;LTRRPPARRSPAGRAPLKVAVAQIDVTVGDFAGNAAKIVEYGRRAEAEDADVVLFPELAVCGYPPRDLVERAEFVDASERAAAKIARASRDATWIFGALVANPRPTGRRVSNAAIAARQGRRVALYRKRLLPTYDVFDEGRYVEPGRSSLVLRVGGRRVAVTICEDIWNDKTFWRRPLYDTDPVAELRPLRLDLHVNISASPWALGKYRLRRRMMERIARRTGVPLVHCNLVGGNDSLVFDGASTAFDARGRQVGAARRFEEDFWMIDVPGGRGPSPPELSSIQGLRRALVLALADYARKCGFETAVLGLSGGIDSAVTAALAVEALGPDQVFGVAMPGPYSSEGSLRDARELAARLGIGYAEIPIGPVLEAYRATLGAFGVGAPSPTEENLQARIRGAILMALSNRFGHLVLSTGNKSEIAVGYSTLYGDMAGGYALISDVPKTLVYELAEELNRGIERIPRASIEKEPSAELRPNQKDSDSLPPYDRLDPLVDALVDRALPVAEAARRAKVPLALAADVASRIDRNEYKRRQMPPGPKVTARSFGEGRRYPIAQKFRG
;
A
#
# COMPACT_ATOMS: atom_id res chain seq x y z
N LEU A 1 -37.74 10.20 22.85
CA LEU A 1 -37.07 9.78 24.10
C LEU A 1 -36.74 8.29 23.98
N THR A 2 -35.67 7.94 23.33
CA THR A 2 -35.16 6.55 23.25
C THR A 2 -34.36 6.25 24.51
N ARG A 3 -34.88 5.34 25.33
CA ARG A 3 -34.21 4.85 26.54
C ARG A 3 -32.84 4.26 26.20
N ARG A 4 -31.77 4.77 26.82
CA ARG A 4 -30.44 4.16 26.82
C ARG A 4 -30.53 2.74 27.37
N PRO A 5 -29.98 1.72 26.70
CA PRO A 5 -29.88 0.39 27.28
C PRO A 5 -28.98 0.46 28.54
N PRO A 6 -29.30 -0.30 29.60
CA PRO A 6 -28.52 -0.30 30.84
C PRO A 6 -27.11 -0.82 30.56
N ALA A 7 -26.12 -0.17 31.18
CA ALA A 7 -24.71 -0.61 31.14
C ALA A 7 -24.64 -2.04 31.73
N ARG A 8 -24.23 -3.00 30.91
CA ARG A 8 -24.04 -4.39 31.31
C ARG A 8 -22.92 -4.47 32.35
N ARG A 9 -23.27 -4.91 33.57
CA ARG A 9 -22.28 -5.35 34.56
C ARG A 9 -21.63 -6.62 34.04
N SER A 10 -20.30 -6.64 33.90
CA SER A 10 -19.53 -7.90 33.74
C SER A 10 -19.89 -8.82 34.90
N PRO A 11 -20.10 -10.14 34.66
CA PRO A 11 -20.27 -11.08 35.77
C PRO A 11 -18.97 -11.01 36.60
N ALA A 12 -19.13 -10.56 37.85
CA ALA A 12 -18.05 -10.48 38.82
C ALA A 12 -17.43 -11.88 39.00
N GLY A 13 -16.11 -12.03 38.83
CA GLY A 13 -15.38 -13.21 39.23
C GLY A 13 -14.55 -13.95 38.16
N ARG A 14 -14.58 -13.60 36.85
CA ARG A 14 -13.73 -14.26 35.87
C ARG A 14 -12.51 -13.41 35.56
N ALA A 15 -11.28 -14.02 35.58
CA ALA A 15 -10.04 -13.37 35.16
C ALA A 15 -10.17 -12.80 33.74
N PRO A 16 -9.51 -11.67 33.40
CA PRO A 16 -9.47 -11.16 32.02
C PRO A 16 -8.78 -12.18 31.10
N LEU A 17 -9.11 -12.14 29.79
CA LEU A 17 -8.36 -12.87 28.78
C LEU A 17 -7.07 -12.09 28.46
N LYS A 18 -5.94 -12.76 28.49
CA LYS A 18 -4.67 -12.23 27.97
C LYS A 18 -4.60 -12.46 26.46
N VAL A 19 -4.68 -11.37 25.69
CA VAL A 19 -4.67 -11.41 24.23
C VAL A 19 -3.34 -10.88 23.71
N ALA A 20 -2.61 -11.73 22.98
CA ALA A 20 -1.42 -11.35 22.25
C ALA A 20 -1.80 -10.93 20.82
N VAL A 21 -1.18 -9.86 20.34
CA VAL A 21 -1.33 -9.35 18.96
C VAL A 21 0.04 -9.41 18.30
N ALA A 22 0.20 -10.28 17.30
CA ALA A 22 1.39 -10.43 16.49
C ALA A 22 1.18 -9.76 15.12
N GLN A 23 1.59 -8.51 15.02
CA GLN A 23 1.61 -7.75 13.78
C GLN A 23 2.88 -8.09 13.00
N ILE A 24 2.75 -8.94 11.99
CA ILE A 24 3.89 -9.51 11.27
C ILE A 24 3.86 -9.15 9.79
N ASP A 25 5.04 -9.06 9.18
CA ASP A 25 5.24 -9.05 7.74
C ASP A 25 5.41 -10.50 7.23
N VAL A 26 4.75 -10.79 6.11
CA VAL A 26 4.79 -12.10 5.45
C VAL A 26 5.07 -11.95 3.95
N THR A 27 5.63 -12.98 3.36
CA THR A 27 5.90 -13.02 1.92
C THR A 27 4.93 -13.99 1.23
N VAL A 28 4.32 -13.57 0.11
CA VAL A 28 3.41 -14.43 -0.65
C VAL A 28 4.16 -15.67 -1.15
N GLY A 29 3.63 -16.86 -0.80
CA GLY A 29 4.20 -18.14 -1.20
C GLY A 29 5.35 -18.66 -0.34
N ASP A 30 5.90 -17.88 0.58
CA ASP A 30 6.89 -18.36 1.54
C ASP A 30 6.23 -19.08 2.72
N PHE A 31 5.69 -20.25 2.46
CA PHE A 31 4.99 -21.05 3.47
C PHE A 31 5.89 -21.46 4.63
N ALA A 32 7.19 -21.65 4.38
CA ALA A 32 8.15 -22.07 5.40
C ALA A 32 8.51 -20.93 6.34
N GLY A 33 8.88 -19.76 5.79
CA GLY A 33 9.25 -18.57 6.56
C GLY A 33 8.06 -18.01 7.32
N ASN A 34 6.89 -17.88 6.65
CA ASN A 34 5.67 -17.40 7.29
C ASN A 34 5.24 -18.32 8.46
N ALA A 35 5.29 -19.64 8.26
CA ALA A 35 4.97 -20.59 9.34
C ALA A 35 5.96 -20.54 10.49
N ALA A 36 7.26 -20.40 10.20
CA ALA A 36 8.29 -20.27 11.24
C ALA A 36 8.05 -19.03 12.10
N LYS A 37 7.78 -17.88 11.46
CA LYS A 37 7.47 -16.62 12.14
C LYS A 37 6.19 -16.72 12.99
N ILE A 38 5.11 -17.31 12.47
CA ILE A 38 3.87 -17.52 13.24
C ILE A 38 4.14 -18.41 14.46
N VAL A 39 4.93 -19.48 14.31
CA VAL A 39 5.27 -20.36 15.42
C VAL A 39 6.13 -19.66 16.46
N GLU A 40 7.11 -18.86 16.06
CA GLU A 40 7.95 -18.06 16.95
C GLU A 40 7.13 -17.12 17.82
N TYR A 41 6.29 -16.27 17.19
CA TYR A 41 5.44 -15.32 17.92
C TYR A 41 4.37 -16.02 18.76
N GLY A 42 3.83 -17.15 18.28
CA GLY A 42 2.88 -17.95 19.04
C GLY A 42 3.50 -18.52 20.33
N ARG A 43 4.71 -19.05 20.25
CA ARG A 43 5.45 -19.55 21.43
C ARG A 43 5.85 -18.44 22.39
N ARG A 44 6.25 -17.29 21.85
CA ARG A 44 6.51 -16.10 22.67
C ARG A 44 5.26 -15.70 23.46
N ALA A 45 4.10 -15.67 22.81
CA ALA A 45 2.83 -15.36 23.47
C ALA A 45 2.49 -16.36 24.58
N GLU A 46 2.71 -17.65 24.34
CA GLU A 46 2.49 -18.70 25.36
C GLU A 46 3.44 -18.58 26.54
N ALA A 47 4.69 -18.18 26.30
CA ALA A 47 5.66 -17.92 27.38
C ALA A 47 5.28 -16.69 28.23
N GLU A 48 4.47 -15.79 27.71
CA GLU A 48 3.90 -14.63 28.38
C GLU A 48 2.46 -14.91 28.92
N ASP A 49 2.06 -16.20 28.99
CA ASP A 49 0.74 -16.68 29.47
C ASP A 49 -0.47 -16.15 28.67
N ALA A 50 -0.37 -15.99 27.37
CA ALA A 50 -1.50 -15.61 26.54
C ALA A 50 -2.60 -16.67 26.51
N ASP A 51 -3.86 -16.26 26.58
CA ASP A 51 -5.03 -17.12 26.32
C ASP A 51 -5.37 -17.20 24.82
N VAL A 52 -5.14 -16.08 24.12
CA VAL A 52 -5.42 -15.92 22.68
C VAL A 52 -4.24 -15.23 22.00
N VAL A 53 -3.84 -15.76 20.86
CA VAL A 53 -2.82 -15.12 20.00
C VAL A 53 -3.43 -14.82 18.63
N LEU A 54 -3.33 -13.58 18.20
CA LEU A 54 -3.87 -13.12 16.91
C LEU A 54 -2.75 -12.89 15.90
N PHE A 55 -2.93 -13.44 14.71
CA PHE A 55 -2.11 -13.20 13.54
C PHE A 55 -2.96 -12.62 12.41
N PRO A 56 -2.35 -11.94 11.41
CA PRO A 56 -3.09 -11.32 10.30
C PRO A 56 -3.87 -12.30 9.42
N GLU A 57 -4.79 -11.74 8.61
CA GLU A 57 -5.45 -12.41 7.50
C GLU A 57 -4.43 -12.96 6.52
N LEU A 58 -4.66 -14.20 6.02
CA LEU A 58 -3.79 -14.93 5.09
C LEU A 58 -2.30 -14.95 5.46
N ALA A 59 -1.97 -14.82 6.75
CA ALA A 59 -0.60 -14.79 7.23
C ALA A 59 0.22 -16.04 6.82
N VAL A 60 -0.45 -17.17 6.56
CA VAL A 60 0.21 -18.41 6.13
C VAL A 60 0.72 -18.35 4.70
N CYS A 61 -0.06 -17.82 3.77
CA CYS A 61 0.29 -17.78 2.35
C CYS A 61 0.71 -16.39 1.85
N GLY A 62 0.54 -15.34 2.67
CA GLY A 62 0.72 -13.94 2.27
C GLY A 62 -0.51 -13.37 1.54
N TYR A 63 -0.62 -12.04 1.49
CA TYR A 63 -1.73 -11.29 0.88
C TYR A 63 -1.22 -10.21 -0.08
N PRO A 64 -1.78 -10.09 -1.31
CA PRO A 64 -2.79 -10.96 -1.94
C PRO A 64 -2.14 -12.09 -2.77
N PRO A 65 -2.61 -13.33 -2.66
CA PRO A 65 -2.04 -14.44 -3.41
C PRO A 65 -2.48 -14.49 -4.89
N ARG A 66 -3.52 -13.74 -5.28
CA ARG A 66 -4.04 -13.60 -6.67
C ARG A 66 -4.22 -14.95 -7.39
N ASP A 67 -3.80 -15.06 -8.66
CA ASP A 67 -3.95 -16.27 -9.49
C ASP A 67 -3.17 -17.49 -8.96
N LEU A 68 -2.27 -17.31 -7.98
CA LEU A 68 -1.60 -18.43 -7.33
C LEU A 68 -2.60 -19.39 -6.65
N VAL A 69 -3.77 -18.89 -6.23
CA VAL A 69 -4.82 -19.73 -5.62
C VAL A 69 -5.47 -20.71 -6.61
N GLU A 70 -5.27 -20.53 -7.91
CA GLU A 70 -5.75 -21.47 -8.95
C GLU A 70 -4.86 -22.70 -9.05
N ARG A 71 -3.64 -22.65 -8.52
CA ARG A 71 -2.72 -23.77 -8.44
C ARG A 71 -3.04 -24.65 -7.25
N ALA A 72 -3.36 -25.91 -7.48
CA ALA A 72 -3.68 -26.86 -6.41
C ALA A 72 -2.53 -27.00 -5.40
N GLU A 73 -1.28 -27.04 -5.89
CA GLU A 73 -0.07 -27.16 -5.06
C GLU A 73 0.09 -25.99 -4.08
N PHE A 74 -0.34 -24.78 -4.48
CA PHE A 74 -0.30 -23.60 -3.62
C PHE A 74 -1.30 -23.71 -2.47
N VAL A 75 -2.50 -24.19 -2.74
CA VAL A 75 -3.55 -24.42 -1.74
C VAL A 75 -3.13 -25.53 -0.78
N ASP A 76 -2.63 -26.65 -1.31
CA ASP A 76 -2.13 -27.78 -0.53
C ASP A 76 -0.95 -27.36 0.37
N ALA A 77 -0.05 -26.51 -0.13
CA ALA A 77 1.06 -25.97 0.65
C ALA A 77 0.55 -25.09 1.81
N SER A 78 -0.47 -24.25 1.56
CA SER A 78 -1.13 -23.44 2.60
C SER A 78 -1.74 -24.35 3.69
N GLU A 79 -2.46 -25.40 3.31
CA GLU A 79 -3.08 -26.33 4.28
C GLU A 79 -2.03 -27.11 5.07
N ARG A 80 -0.94 -27.60 4.42
CA ARG A 80 0.17 -28.24 5.13
C ARG A 80 0.86 -27.32 6.11
N ALA A 81 1.13 -26.07 5.72
CA ALA A 81 1.74 -25.08 6.60
C ALA A 81 0.81 -24.73 7.78
N ALA A 82 -0.49 -24.54 7.51
CA ALA A 82 -1.49 -24.32 8.56
C ALA A 82 -1.60 -25.49 9.54
N ALA A 83 -1.51 -26.73 9.06
CA ALA A 83 -1.47 -27.92 9.91
C ALA A 83 -0.19 -27.99 10.76
N LYS A 84 0.98 -27.57 10.22
CA LYS A 84 2.25 -27.46 10.96
C LYS A 84 2.14 -26.42 12.08
N ILE A 85 1.58 -25.24 11.79
CA ILE A 85 1.34 -24.18 12.78
C ILE A 85 0.40 -24.69 13.88
N ALA A 86 -0.70 -25.33 13.50
CA ALA A 86 -1.67 -25.86 14.46
C ALA A 86 -1.01 -26.89 15.41
N ARG A 87 -0.15 -27.79 14.90
CA ARG A 87 0.60 -28.74 15.73
C ARG A 87 1.55 -28.08 16.72
N ALA A 88 2.03 -26.88 16.45
CA ALA A 88 2.92 -26.15 17.32
C ALA A 88 2.21 -25.46 18.50
N SER A 89 0.88 -25.22 18.42
CA SER A 89 0.09 -24.59 19.47
C SER A 89 -0.04 -25.48 20.71
N ARG A 90 -0.02 -24.88 21.89
CA ARG A 90 -0.16 -25.55 23.19
C ARG A 90 -1.44 -25.07 23.88
N ASP A 91 -1.31 -24.31 24.97
CA ASP A 91 -2.42 -23.92 25.84
C ASP A 91 -3.17 -22.68 25.35
N ALA A 92 -2.51 -21.76 24.65
CA ALA A 92 -3.16 -20.62 24.03
C ALA A 92 -3.95 -21.01 22.78
N THR A 93 -5.02 -20.28 22.51
CA THR A 93 -5.76 -20.38 21.24
C THR A 93 -5.13 -19.45 20.20
N TRP A 94 -4.44 -20.03 19.21
CA TRP A 94 -3.84 -19.27 18.10
C TRP A 94 -4.89 -19.07 17.00
N ILE A 95 -5.10 -17.82 16.58
CA ILE A 95 -6.01 -17.45 15.49
C ILE A 95 -5.20 -16.83 14.36
N PHE A 96 -5.12 -17.50 13.23
CA PHE A 96 -4.30 -17.09 12.09
C PHE A 96 -5.03 -17.28 10.76
N GLY A 97 -4.71 -16.41 9.77
CA GLY A 97 -5.32 -16.44 8.44
C GLY A 97 -4.61 -17.42 7.51
N ALA A 98 -5.39 -18.23 6.77
CA ALA A 98 -4.90 -19.18 5.77
C ALA A 98 -5.90 -19.37 4.62
N LEU A 99 -5.42 -19.82 3.47
CA LEU A 99 -6.27 -20.39 2.43
C LEU A 99 -6.60 -21.84 2.79
N VAL A 100 -7.86 -22.21 2.61
CA VAL A 100 -8.33 -23.59 2.81
C VAL A 100 -9.22 -24.01 1.64
N ALA A 101 -9.23 -25.30 1.33
CA ALA A 101 -10.13 -25.85 0.33
C ALA A 101 -11.60 -25.61 0.71
N ASN A 102 -12.42 -25.32 -0.29
CA ASN A 102 -13.88 -25.31 -0.12
C ASN A 102 -14.39 -26.77 -0.16
N PRO A 103 -15.01 -27.26 0.92
CA PRO A 103 -15.48 -28.66 0.95
C PRO A 103 -16.73 -28.91 0.09
N ARG A 104 -17.34 -27.86 -0.45
CA ARG A 104 -18.55 -27.97 -1.26
C ARG A 104 -18.21 -28.31 -2.71
N PRO A 105 -19.04 -29.07 -3.40
CA PRO A 105 -18.83 -29.41 -4.82
C PRO A 105 -19.12 -28.24 -5.76
N THR A 106 -19.63 -27.12 -5.24
CA THR A 106 -20.01 -25.93 -6.02
C THR A 106 -19.35 -24.67 -5.45
N GLY A 107 -19.22 -23.64 -6.27
CA GLY A 107 -18.60 -22.37 -5.94
C GLY A 107 -17.10 -22.34 -6.22
N ARG A 108 -16.39 -21.38 -5.65
CA ARG A 108 -14.93 -21.27 -5.79
C ARG A 108 -14.23 -22.39 -5.01
N ARG A 109 -13.07 -22.82 -5.50
CA ARG A 109 -12.33 -23.97 -4.92
C ARG A 109 -11.76 -23.71 -3.54
N VAL A 110 -11.53 -22.45 -3.16
CA VAL A 110 -10.87 -22.06 -1.92
C VAL A 110 -11.69 -21.06 -1.11
N SER A 111 -11.41 -20.97 0.17
CA SER A 111 -11.92 -19.95 1.09
C SER A 111 -10.77 -19.26 1.79
N ASN A 112 -10.89 -17.95 2.02
CA ASN A 112 -10.08 -17.18 2.95
C ASN A 112 -10.60 -17.46 4.35
N ALA A 113 -9.76 -17.99 5.24
CA ALA A 113 -10.22 -18.50 6.52
C ALA A 113 -9.33 -18.06 7.69
N ALA A 114 -9.96 -17.86 8.86
CA ALA A 114 -9.30 -17.82 10.15
C ALA A 114 -9.35 -19.22 10.77
N ILE A 115 -8.19 -19.77 11.05
CA ILE A 115 -8.03 -21.04 11.75
C ILE A 115 -7.80 -20.75 13.23
N ALA A 116 -8.59 -21.36 14.09
CA ALA A 116 -8.30 -21.41 15.53
C ALA A 116 -7.64 -22.74 15.86
N ALA A 117 -6.44 -22.71 16.45
CA ALA A 117 -5.70 -23.90 16.82
C ALA A 117 -5.34 -23.86 18.31
N ARG A 118 -5.40 -25.02 18.97
CA ARG A 118 -5.04 -25.19 20.38
C ARG A 118 -4.67 -26.64 20.64
N GLN A 119 -3.69 -26.90 21.51
CA GLN A 119 -3.27 -28.23 21.92
C GLN A 119 -2.94 -29.15 20.72
N GLY A 120 -2.15 -28.61 19.78
CA GLY A 120 -1.68 -29.33 18.62
C GLY A 120 -2.69 -29.59 17.51
N ARG A 121 -3.91 -29.06 17.58
CA ARG A 121 -4.98 -29.34 16.62
C ARG A 121 -5.82 -28.09 16.29
N ARG A 122 -6.39 -28.11 15.10
CA ARG A 122 -7.41 -27.13 14.71
C ARG A 122 -8.69 -27.41 15.51
N VAL A 123 -9.13 -26.40 16.27
CA VAL A 123 -10.35 -26.47 17.09
C VAL A 123 -11.56 -25.79 16.42
N ALA A 124 -11.32 -24.84 15.51
CA ALA A 124 -12.36 -24.19 14.73
C ALA A 124 -11.84 -23.59 13.43
N LEU A 125 -12.77 -23.24 12.54
CA LEU A 125 -12.51 -22.59 11.26
C LEU A 125 -13.63 -21.58 10.98
N TYR A 126 -13.25 -20.33 10.70
CA TYR A 126 -14.14 -19.29 10.17
C TYR A 126 -13.76 -18.97 8.73
N ARG A 127 -14.73 -18.90 7.82
CA ARG A 127 -14.52 -18.44 6.44
C ARG A 127 -15.00 -17.02 6.30
N LYS A 128 -14.19 -16.16 5.70
CA LYS A 128 -14.51 -14.76 5.39
C LYS A 128 -15.83 -14.67 4.65
N ARG A 129 -16.71 -13.80 5.08
CA ARG A 129 -18.08 -13.71 4.55
C ARG A 129 -18.23 -12.62 3.50
N LEU A 130 -17.57 -11.48 3.72
CA LEU A 130 -17.60 -10.36 2.78
C LEU A 130 -16.32 -10.32 1.98
N LEU A 131 -16.45 -10.43 0.66
CA LEU A 131 -15.32 -10.50 -0.27
C LEU A 131 -15.26 -9.19 -1.07
N PRO A 132 -14.26 -8.33 -0.83
CA PRO A 132 -14.14 -7.08 -1.57
C PRO A 132 -13.77 -7.33 -3.04
N THR A 133 -14.47 -6.61 -3.95
CA THR A 133 -14.28 -6.65 -5.40
C THR A 133 -14.15 -5.24 -5.98
N TYR A 134 -13.68 -4.31 -5.19
CA TYR A 134 -13.51 -2.90 -5.55
C TYR A 134 -12.06 -2.47 -5.36
N ASP A 135 -11.66 -1.36 -6.04
CA ASP A 135 -10.30 -0.82 -6.01
C ASP A 135 -9.27 -1.93 -6.35
N VAL A 136 -8.30 -2.18 -5.50
CA VAL A 136 -7.25 -3.20 -5.68
C VAL A 136 -7.71 -4.62 -5.31
N PHE A 137 -8.90 -4.77 -4.76
CA PHE A 137 -9.41 -6.05 -4.34
C PHE A 137 -10.16 -6.78 -5.46
N ASP A 138 -9.99 -8.09 -5.51
CA ASP A 138 -10.70 -8.98 -6.44
C ASP A 138 -10.98 -10.36 -5.81
N GLU A 139 -11.24 -10.39 -4.50
CA GLU A 139 -11.37 -11.65 -3.77
C GLU A 139 -12.53 -12.53 -4.27
N GLY A 140 -13.65 -11.92 -4.70
CA GLY A 140 -14.78 -12.65 -5.26
C GLY A 140 -14.45 -13.43 -6.54
N ARG A 141 -13.34 -13.11 -7.23
CA ARG A 141 -12.85 -13.89 -8.37
C ARG A 141 -12.33 -15.27 -7.94
N TYR A 142 -11.70 -15.35 -6.79
CA TYR A 142 -10.92 -16.50 -6.36
C TYR A 142 -11.55 -17.29 -5.23
N VAL A 143 -12.24 -16.61 -4.31
CA VAL A 143 -12.58 -17.10 -2.99
C VAL A 143 -14.07 -17.33 -2.85
N GLU A 144 -14.46 -18.43 -2.21
CA GLU A 144 -15.85 -18.73 -1.83
C GLU A 144 -16.19 -18.09 -0.49
N PRO A 145 -17.28 -17.33 -0.39
CA PRO A 145 -17.67 -16.68 0.86
C PRO A 145 -18.17 -17.69 1.90
N GLY A 146 -17.86 -17.41 3.17
CA GLY A 146 -18.43 -18.06 4.32
C GLY A 146 -19.91 -17.72 4.51
N ARG A 147 -20.64 -18.55 5.28
CA ARG A 147 -22.09 -18.39 5.50
C ARG A 147 -22.49 -18.28 6.97
N SER A 148 -21.57 -18.56 7.88
CA SER A 148 -21.87 -18.63 9.31
C SER A 148 -20.87 -17.82 10.14
N SER A 149 -21.34 -17.25 11.23
CA SER A 149 -20.51 -16.63 12.26
C SER A 149 -19.79 -17.69 13.10
N LEU A 150 -18.62 -17.36 13.64
CA LEU A 150 -17.86 -18.21 14.56
C LEU A 150 -17.78 -17.53 15.94
N VAL A 151 -18.14 -18.28 16.99
CA VAL A 151 -17.90 -17.91 18.38
C VAL A 151 -17.14 -19.04 19.08
N LEU A 152 -15.92 -18.75 19.49
CA LEU A 152 -15.06 -19.65 20.27
C LEU A 152 -15.36 -19.56 21.76
N ARG A 153 -15.03 -20.61 22.50
CA ARG A 153 -14.95 -20.58 23.96
C ARG A 153 -13.50 -20.68 24.40
N VAL A 154 -12.98 -19.61 25.01
CA VAL A 154 -11.61 -19.54 25.54
C VAL A 154 -11.69 -19.08 27.00
N GLY A 155 -11.13 -19.84 27.92
CA GLY A 155 -11.22 -19.51 29.36
C GLY A 155 -12.67 -19.31 29.85
N GLY A 156 -13.65 -20.04 29.28
CA GLY A 156 -15.07 -19.87 29.55
C GLY A 156 -15.71 -18.61 28.96
N ARG A 157 -14.97 -17.75 28.23
CA ARG A 157 -15.44 -16.53 27.56
C ARG A 157 -15.80 -16.80 26.11
N ARG A 158 -16.71 -16.00 25.56
CA ARG A 158 -17.21 -16.09 24.18
C ARG A 158 -16.49 -15.08 23.30
N VAL A 159 -15.66 -15.59 22.39
CA VAL A 159 -14.83 -14.81 21.48
C VAL A 159 -15.36 -14.96 20.06
N ALA A 160 -15.86 -13.87 19.47
CA ALA A 160 -16.23 -13.86 18.05
C ALA A 160 -15.02 -13.59 17.17
N VAL A 161 -14.99 -14.22 16.00
CA VAL A 161 -13.92 -14.07 15.00
C VAL A 161 -14.50 -13.53 13.70
N THR A 162 -13.85 -12.52 13.13
CA THR A 162 -14.16 -11.96 11.81
C THR A 162 -12.86 -11.69 11.03
N ILE A 163 -12.96 -11.56 9.72
CA ILE A 163 -11.82 -11.28 8.85
C ILE A 163 -12.06 -10.00 8.07
N CYS A 164 -11.16 -9.03 8.22
CA CYS A 164 -11.01 -7.81 7.44
C CYS A 164 -12.34 -7.16 7.03
N GLU A 165 -12.80 -7.40 5.79
CA GLU A 165 -14.00 -6.79 5.18
C GLU A 165 -15.29 -7.03 5.98
N ASP A 166 -15.36 -8.10 6.78
CA ASP A 166 -16.53 -8.43 7.58
C ASP A 166 -16.97 -7.30 8.55
N ILE A 167 -16.03 -6.44 8.95
CA ILE A 167 -16.30 -5.27 9.80
C ILE A 167 -16.58 -3.99 9.01
N TRP A 168 -16.37 -3.99 7.68
CA TRP A 168 -16.51 -2.78 6.86
C TRP A 168 -17.94 -2.52 6.37
N ASN A 169 -18.88 -3.41 6.59
CA ASN A 169 -20.26 -3.25 6.16
C ASN A 169 -21.24 -2.88 7.29
N ASP A 170 -20.77 -2.13 8.29
CA ASP A 170 -21.68 -1.56 9.31
C ASP A 170 -22.68 -0.61 8.64
N LYS A 171 -23.93 -1.09 8.45
CA LYS A 171 -25.01 -0.35 7.80
C LYS A 171 -25.38 0.95 8.50
N THR A 172 -24.92 1.16 9.73
CA THR A 172 -25.14 2.41 10.46
C THR A 172 -23.99 3.40 10.32
N PHE A 173 -22.83 2.96 9.83
CA PHE A 173 -21.66 3.78 9.60
C PHE A 173 -21.63 4.33 8.17
N TRP A 174 -21.93 3.48 7.19
CA TRP A 174 -21.90 3.85 5.77
C TRP A 174 -23.24 4.35 5.30
N ARG A 175 -23.24 5.45 4.54
CA ARG A 175 -24.45 5.99 3.89
C ARG A 175 -25.01 5.01 2.84
N ARG A 176 -24.12 4.28 2.15
CA ARG A 176 -24.44 3.25 1.16
C ARG A 176 -23.60 2.00 1.44
N PRO A 177 -24.12 1.03 2.20
CA PRO A 177 -23.45 -0.25 2.41
C PRO A 177 -23.25 -0.99 1.09
N LEU A 178 -22.16 -1.76 0.98
CA LEU A 178 -21.83 -2.51 -0.24
C LEU A 178 -22.48 -3.89 -0.29
N TYR A 179 -22.84 -4.45 0.87
CA TYR A 179 -23.34 -5.83 0.97
C TYR A 179 -24.67 -5.86 1.70
N ASP A 180 -25.52 -6.83 1.35
CA ASP A 180 -26.79 -7.06 2.05
C ASP A 180 -26.60 -7.62 3.46
N THR A 181 -25.52 -8.38 3.69
CA THR A 181 -25.18 -8.99 4.97
C THR A 181 -24.35 -8.03 5.84
N ASP A 182 -24.67 -7.95 7.13
CA ASP A 182 -23.87 -7.27 8.17
C ASP A 182 -23.42 -8.28 9.22
N PRO A 183 -22.22 -8.89 9.05
CA PRO A 183 -21.71 -9.91 9.98
C PRO A 183 -21.60 -9.40 11.42
N VAL A 184 -21.29 -8.11 11.62
CA VAL A 184 -21.18 -7.51 12.97
C VAL A 184 -22.54 -7.39 13.63
N ALA A 185 -23.59 -7.04 12.88
CA ALA A 185 -24.95 -6.97 13.44
C ALA A 185 -25.43 -8.33 13.91
N GLU A 186 -25.08 -9.41 13.21
CA GLU A 186 -25.44 -10.77 13.59
C GLU A 186 -24.73 -11.25 14.88
N LEU A 187 -23.60 -10.67 15.24
CA LEU A 187 -22.89 -10.98 16.48
C LEU A 187 -23.57 -10.39 17.73
N ARG A 188 -24.37 -9.34 17.61
CA ARG A 188 -24.96 -8.63 18.75
C ARG A 188 -25.79 -9.52 19.71
N PRO A 189 -26.66 -10.43 19.22
CA PRO A 189 -27.46 -11.28 20.11
C PRO A 189 -26.64 -12.35 20.83
N LEU A 190 -25.38 -12.56 20.44
CA LEU A 190 -24.59 -13.71 20.88
C LEU A 190 -23.89 -13.52 22.25
N ARG A 191 -24.13 -12.44 22.99
CA ARG A 191 -23.57 -12.18 24.33
C ARG A 191 -22.07 -12.43 24.42
N LEU A 192 -21.30 -11.73 23.60
CA LEU A 192 -19.85 -11.88 23.48
C LEU A 192 -19.10 -11.19 24.61
N ASP A 193 -17.93 -11.75 24.95
CA ASP A 193 -16.94 -11.15 25.86
C ASP A 193 -15.84 -10.42 25.10
N LEU A 194 -15.53 -10.85 23.86
CA LEU A 194 -14.50 -10.29 22.99
C LEU A 194 -14.89 -10.48 21.53
N HIS A 195 -14.60 -9.49 20.70
CA HIS A 195 -14.61 -9.57 19.24
C HIS A 195 -13.18 -9.42 18.73
N VAL A 196 -12.68 -10.38 17.96
CA VAL A 196 -11.38 -10.30 17.29
C VAL A 196 -11.56 -10.21 15.78
N ASN A 197 -10.76 -9.36 15.16
CA ASN A 197 -10.74 -9.19 13.71
C ASN A 197 -9.30 -9.31 13.21
N ILE A 198 -9.02 -10.26 12.34
CA ILE A 198 -7.74 -10.40 11.65
C ILE A 198 -7.83 -9.81 10.25
N SER A 199 -6.84 -9.06 9.83
CA SER A 199 -6.91 -8.26 8.60
C SER A 199 -5.61 -8.25 7.81
N ALA A 200 -5.75 -8.05 6.50
CA ALA A 200 -4.73 -7.56 5.59
C ALA A 200 -5.29 -6.30 4.89
N SER A 201 -5.52 -5.25 5.67
CA SER A 201 -6.12 -4.00 5.20
C SER A 201 -5.05 -3.05 4.69
N PRO A 202 -4.92 -2.81 3.35
CA PRO A 202 -3.91 -1.92 2.79
C PRO A 202 -4.08 -0.49 3.30
N TRP A 203 -2.95 0.19 3.43
CA TRP A 203 -2.90 1.59 3.79
C TRP A 203 -3.17 2.51 2.58
N ALA A 204 -3.74 3.66 2.86
CA ALA A 204 -3.78 4.83 1.99
C ALA A 204 -3.94 6.08 2.88
N LEU A 205 -3.64 7.26 2.32
CA LEU A 205 -3.81 8.54 3.00
C LEU A 205 -5.23 8.67 3.58
N GLY A 206 -5.31 8.96 4.89
CA GLY A 206 -6.58 9.09 5.62
C GLY A 206 -7.25 7.78 6.07
N LYS A 207 -6.90 6.62 5.51
CA LYS A 207 -7.58 5.34 5.79
C LYS A 207 -7.40 4.86 7.23
N TYR A 208 -6.24 5.12 7.85
CA TYR A 208 -6.02 4.80 9.28
C TYR A 208 -7.06 5.46 10.18
N ARG A 209 -7.31 6.76 10.00
CA ARG A 209 -8.30 7.50 10.79
C ARG A 209 -9.73 6.99 10.55
N LEU A 210 -10.06 6.62 9.31
CA LEU A 210 -11.35 6.05 8.94
C LEU A 210 -11.55 4.68 9.61
N ARG A 211 -10.57 3.77 9.52
CA ARG A 211 -10.57 2.45 10.13
C ARG A 211 -10.74 2.53 11.65
N ARG A 212 -10.00 3.42 12.33
CA ARG A 212 -10.11 3.67 13.76
C ARG A 212 -11.52 4.10 14.17
N ARG A 213 -12.10 5.09 13.49
CA ARG A 213 -13.47 5.56 13.77
C ARG A 213 -14.53 4.47 13.58
N MET A 214 -14.37 3.64 12.56
CA MET A 214 -15.28 2.52 12.31
C MET A 214 -15.21 1.50 13.44
N MET A 215 -14.02 1.08 13.85
CA MET A 215 -13.82 0.10 14.93
C MET A 215 -14.29 0.65 16.30
N GLU A 216 -14.00 1.91 16.62
CA GLU A 216 -14.54 2.63 17.78
C GLU A 216 -16.08 2.53 17.83
N ARG A 217 -16.73 2.81 16.69
CA ARG A 217 -18.19 2.75 16.60
C ARG A 217 -18.72 1.32 16.78
N ILE A 218 -18.05 0.33 16.17
CA ILE A 218 -18.43 -1.09 16.31
C ILE A 218 -18.37 -1.50 17.78
N ALA A 219 -17.24 -1.28 18.46
CA ALA A 219 -17.08 -1.64 19.87
C ALA A 219 -18.14 -0.96 20.76
N ARG A 220 -18.37 0.34 20.57
CA ARG A 220 -19.39 1.10 21.31
C ARG A 220 -20.82 0.61 21.04
N ARG A 221 -21.16 0.31 19.78
CA ARG A 221 -22.49 -0.14 19.36
C ARG A 221 -22.81 -1.55 19.85
N THR A 222 -21.82 -2.44 19.80
CA THR A 222 -21.98 -3.83 20.27
C THR A 222 -21.89 -3.95 21.77
N GLY A 223 -21.23 -3.02 22.45
CA GLY A 223 -20.90 -3.09 23.87
C GLY A 223 -19.88 -4.20 24.17
N VAL A 224 -19.05 -4.58 23.17
CA VAL A 224 -18.07 -5.67 23.23
C VAL A 224 -16.69 -5.09 22.94
N PRO A 225 -15.64 -5.39 23.73
CA PRO A 225 -14.27 -5.05 23.38
C PRO A 225 -13.89 -5.64 22.02
N LEU A 226 -13.10 -4.89 21.22
CA LEU A 226 -12.65 -5.32 19.91
C LEU A 226 -11.13 -5.26 19.86
N VAL A 227 -10.49 -6.36 19.42
CA VAL A 227 -9.05 -6.42 19.14
C VAL A 227 -8.85 -6.73 17.66
N HIS A 228 -8.12 -5.87 16.99
CA HIS A 228 -7.83 -5.94 15.56
C HIS A 228 -6.34 -6.21 15.36
N CYS A 229 -6.01 -7.26 14.61
CA CYS A 229 -4.66 -7.60 14.19
C CYS A 229 -4.55 -7.42 12.67
N ASN A 230 -3.70 -6.51 12.22
CA ASN A 230 -3.51 -6.20 10.82
C ASN A 230 -2.12 -6.60 10.33
N LEU A 231 -2.04 -6.97 9.05
CA LEU A 231 -0.78 -7.21 8.36
C LEU A 231 0.06 -5.93 8.32
N VAL A 232 1.37 -6.05 8.37
CA VAL A 232 2.34 -5.00 8.07
C VAL A 232 3.23 -5.45 6.91
N GLY A 233 3.80 -4.50 6.15
CA GLY A 233 4.73 -4.79 5.05
C GLY A 233 4.26 -4.26 3.71
N GLY A 234 5.11 -4.40 2.69
CA GLY A 234 4.84 -4.10 1.29
C GLY A 234 4.68 -5.38 0.47
N ASN A 235 3.75 -5.38 -0.50
CA ASN A 235 3.63 -6.46 -1.48
C ASN A 235 3.12 -5.88 -2.80
N ASP A 236 3.97 -5.90 -3.83
CA ASP A 236 3.72 -5.25 -5.13
C ASP A 236 3.33 -3.77 -4.96
N SER A 237 2.11 -3.43 -5.30
CA SER A 237 1.58 -2.07 -5.15
C SER A 237 0.89 -1.81 -3.80
N LEU A 238 0.80 -2.78 -2.92
CA LEU A 238 0.10 -2.64 -1.64
C LEU A 238 1.07 -2.41 -0.49
N VAL A 239 0.69 -1.49 0.39
CA VAL A 239 1.40 -1.23 1.65
C VAL A 239 0.42 -1.48 2.79
N PHE A 240 0.85 -2.27 3.77
CA PHE A 240 0.09 -2.54 4.98
C PHE A 240 0.76 -1.83 6.15
N ASP A 241 0.01 -0.96 6.81
CA ASP A 241 0.55 -0.13 7.89
C ASP A 241 0.59 -0.83 9.24
N GLY A 242 0.16 -2.08 9.32
CA GLY A 242 -0.09 -2.70 10.61
C GLY A 242 -1.17 -1.90 11.37
N ALA A 243 -0.74 -1.10 12.34
CA ALA A 243 -1.63 -0.30 13.17
C ALA A 243 -2.72 -1.16 13.83
N SER A 244 -2.36 -2.35 14.28
CA SER A 244 -3.23 -3.22 15.07
C SER A 244 -3.67 -2.49 16.33
N THR A 245 -4.96 -2.63 16.70
CA THR A 245 -5.55 -1.80 17.75
C THR A 245 -6.51 -2.58 18.63
N ALA A 246 -6.67 -2.14 19.89
CA ALA A 246 -7.70 -2.63 20.79
C ALA A 246 -8.61 -1.49 21.26
N PHE A 247 -9.91 -1.79 21.36
CA PHE A 247 -10.94 -0.91 21.86
C PHE A 247 -11.69 -1.56 23.03
N ASP A 248 -12.00 -0.78 24.07
CA ASP A 248 -12.89 -1.24 25.13
C ASP A 248 -14.37 -1.27 24.65
N ALA A 249 -15.24 -1.82 25.47
CA ALA A 249 -16.68 -1.90 25.17
C ALA A 249 -17.38 -0.54 25.05
N ARG A 250 -16.71 0.55 25.41
CA ARG A 250 -17.18 1.94 25.25
C ARG A 250 -16.66 2.59 23.96
N GLY A 251 -15.86 1.85 23.18
CA GLY A 251 -15.21 2.34 21.97
C GLY A 251 -13.98 3.22 22.23
N ARG A 252 -13.42 3.24 23.43
CA ARG A 252 -12.16 3.95 23.68
C ARG A 252 -11.01 3.05 23.23
N GLN A 253 -10.08 3.61 22.46
CA GLN A 253 -8.84 2.90 22.13
C GLN A 253 -8.03 2.67 23.40
N VAL A 254 -7.68 1.42 23.67
CA VAL A 254 -6.93 0.99 24.86
C VAL A 254 -5.57 0.40 24.54
N GLY A 255 -5.23 0.24 23.27
CA GLY A 255 -3.93 -0.19 22.80
C GLY A 255 -3.80 -0.01 21.29
N ALA A 256 -2.56 0.23 20.82
CA ALA A 256 -2.21 0.27 19.40
C ALA A 256 -0.78 -0.18 19.20
N ALA A 257 -0.53 -0.93 18.13
CA ALA A 257 0.79 -1.27 17.64
C ALA A 257 1.47 -0.07 16.96
N ARG A 258 2.78 -0.12 16.84
CA ARG A 258 3.55 0.78 15.98
C ARG A 258 3.13 0.60 14.52
N ARG A 259 3.27 1.65 13.75
CA ARG A 259 2.87 1.65 12.34
C ARG A 259 4.08 1.45 11.44
N PHE A 260 3.88 0.70 10.34
CA PHE A 260 4.88 0.41 9.31
C PHE A 260 6.08 -0.41 9.78
N GLU A 261 5.91 -1.17 10.85
CA GLU A 261 6.92 -2.10 11.38
C GLU A 261 6.26 -3.29 12.06
N GLU A 262 6.96 -4.40 12.17
CA GLU A 262 6.48 -5.54 12.95
C GLU A 262 6.37 -5.14 14.43
N ASP A 263 5.35 -5.68 15.10
CA ASP A 263 5.13 -5.40 16.51
C ASP A 263 4.46 -6.57 17.23
N PHE A 264 4.75 -6.72 18.49
CA PHE A 264 4.15 -7.72 19.35
C PHE A 264 3.81 -7.11 20.71
N TRP A 265 2.57 -7.27 21.14
CA TRP A 265 2.11 -6.74 22.40
C TRP A 265 0.97 -7.54 23.00
N MET A 266 0.78 -7.42 24.32
CA MET A 266 -0.21 -8.12 25.10
C MET A 266 -1.22 -7.14 25.69
N ILE A 267 -2.46 -7.60 25.87
CA ILE A 267 -3.52 -6.83 26.54
C ILE A 267 -4.49 -7.75 27.31
N ASP A 268 -4.85 -7.34 28.51
CA ASP A 268 -5.91 -7.98 29.29
C ASP A 268 -7.29 -7.47 28.88
N VAL A 269 -8.19 -8.34 28.51
CA VAL A 269 -9.55 -7.98 28.07
C VAL A 269 -10.60 -8.68 28.94
N PRO A 270 -11.48 -7.91 29.59
CA PRO A 270 -11.55 -6.45 29.66
C PRO A 270 -10.59 -5.84 30.67
N GLY A 271 -10.27 -4.56 30.50
CA GLY A 271 -9.69 -3.71 31.55
C GLY A 271 -8.23 -3.35 31.41
N GLY A 272 -7.45 -4.11 30.60
CA GLY A 272 -6.05 -3.81 30.36
C GLY A 272 -5.81 -2.60 29.45
N ARG A 273 -4.55 -2.17 29.40
CA ARG A 273 -4.04 -1.17 28.45
C ARG A 273 -2.83 -1.74 27.74
N GLY A 274 -2.81 -1.63 26.42
CA GLY A 274 -1.67 -1.92 25.57
C GLY A 274 -0.82 -0.68 25.30
N PRO A 275 0.17 -0.79 24.38
CA PRO A 275 1.02 0.31 23.97
C PRO A 275 0.21 1.45 23.32
N SER A 276 0.78 2.66 23.36
CA SER A 276 0.19 3.86 22.73
C SER A 276 1.32 4.64 22.03
N PRO A 277 1.76 4.18 20.84
CA PRO A 277 2.82 4.85 20.11
C PRO A 277 2.39 6.27 19.67
N PRO A 278 3.34 7.18 19.44
CA PRO A 278 3.03 8.52 18.93
C PRO A 278 2.25 8.48 17.61
N GLU A 279 1.28 9.39 17.47
CA GLU A 279 0.57 9.55 16.19
C GLU A 279 1.52 10.14 15.13
N LEU A 280 1.50 9.57 13.95
CA LEU A 280 2.21 10.11 12.79
C LEU A 280 1.35 11.14 12.09
N SER A 281 1.96 12.23 11.62
CA SER A 281 1.32 13.14 10.66
C SER A 281 1.06 12.42 9.33
N SER A 282 0.23 12.99 8.46
CA SER A 282 -0.06 12.39 7.16
C SER A 282 1.20 12.23 6.31
N ILE A 283 2.08 13.24 6.32
CA ILE A 283 3.33 13.21 5.54
C ILE A 283 4.35 12.22 6.11
N GLN A 284 4.46 12.11 7.44
CA GLN A 284 5.29 11.08 8.08
C GLN A 284 4.78 9.67 7.77
N GLY A 285 3.46 9.48 7.77
CA GLY A 285 2.85 8.23 7.35
C GLY A 285 3.14 7.90 5.88
N LEU A 286 3.08 8.90 4.98
CA LEU A 286 3.42 8.73 3.57
C LEU A 286 4.89 8.36 3.38
N ARG A 287 5.82 9.09 4.01
CA ARG A 287 7.25 8.75 3.99
C ARG A 287 7.51 7.31 4.41
N ARG A 288 6.99 6.89 5.57
CA ARG A 288 7.18 5.52 6.07
C ARG A 288 6.55 4.46 5.17
N ALA A 289 5.40 4.76 4.56
CA ALA A 289 4.74 3.86 3.62
C ALA A 289 5.59 3.61 2.37
N LEU A 290 6.17 4.69 1.78
CA LEU A 290 7.02 4.60 0.60
C LEU A 290 8.33 3.86 0.90
N VAL A 291 8.96 4.15 2.03
CA VAL A 291 10.18 3.46 2.48
C VAL A 291 9.93 1.96 2.68
N LEU A 292 8.86 1.60 3.41
CA LEU A 292 8.50 0.20 3.62
C LEU A 292 8.17 -0.51 2.31
N ALA A 293 7.43 0.16 1.40
CA ALA A 293 7.08 -0.39 0.10
C ALA A 293 8.32 -0.78 -0.71
N LEU A 294 9.30 0.12 -0.80
CA LEU A 294 10.53 -0.14 -1.56
C LEU A 294 11.40 -1.20 -0.90
N ALA A 295 11.62 -1.11 0.41
CA ALA A 295 12.43 -2.07 1.16
C ALA A 295 11.90 -3.50 1.00
N ASP A 296 10.58 -3.68 1.15
CA ASP A 296 9.95 -4.98 1.02
C ASP A 296 9.89 -5.47 -0.42
N TYR A 297 9.58 -4.59 -1.39
CA TYR A 297 9.58 -4.98 -2.79
C TYR A 297 10.96 -5.46 -3.23
N ALA A 298 12.01 -4.71 -2.91
CA ALA A 298 13.39 -5.11 -3.22
C ALA A 298 13.72 -6.45 -2.57
N ARG A 299 13.55 -6.58 -1.26
CA ARG A 299 13.86 -7.80 -0.50
C ARG A 299 13.06 -9.01 -0.99
N LYS A 300 11.74 -8.88 -1.19
CA LYS A 300 10.85 -9.99 -1.60
C LYS A 300 11.07 -10.42 -3.06
N CYS A 301 11.56 -9.51 -3.91
CA CYS A 301 11.92 -9.80 -5.30
C CYS A 301 13.40 -10.18 -5.50
N GLY A 302 14.21 -10.13 -4.45
CA GLY A 302 15.64 -10.50 -4.51
C GLY A 302 16.56 -9.43 -5.08
N PHE A 303 16.15 -8.14 -5.04
CA PHE A 303 17.01 -7.02 -5.38
C PHE A 303 17.75 -6.51 -4.13
N GLU A 304 19.06 -6.36 -4.25
CA GLU A 304 19.90 -5.81 -3.18
C GLU A 304 20.19 -4.31 -3.41
N THR A 305 20.19 -3.86 -4.66
CA THR A 305 20.60 -2.52 -5.05
C THR A 305 19.60 -1.86 -6.00
N ALA A 306 19.59 -0.52 -6.02
CA ALA A 306 18.76 0.27 -6.91
C ALA A 306 19.57 1.30 -7.71
N VAL A 307 19.10 1.61 -8.93
CA VAL A 307 19.65 2.68 -9.78
C VAL A 307 18.53 3.62 -10.24
N LEU A 308 18.82 4.92 -10.30
CA LEU A 308 17.88 5.92 -10.80
C LEU A 308 18.58 7.06 -11.53
N GLY A 309 17.84 7.71 -12.43
CA GLY A 309 18.29 8.94 -13.07
C GLY A 309 18.19 10.13 -12.11
N LEU A 310 19.29 10.89 -11.97
CA LEU A 310 19.33 12.14 -11.22
C LEU A 310 19.28 13.32 -12.19
N SER A 311 18.15 14.00 -12.26
CA SER A 311 17.93 15.15 -13.14
C SER A 311 18.25 16.50 -12.50
N GLY A 312 18.55 16.52 -11.19
CA GLY A 312 18.61 17.75 -10.40
C GLY A 312 17.23 18.32 -10.00
N GLY A 313 16.13 17.69 -10.46
CA GLY A 313 14.77 18.05 -10.09
C GLY A 313 14.28 17.35 -8.84
N ILE A 314 13.20 17.89 -8.24
CA ILE A 314 12.66 17.45 -6.95
C ILE A 314 12.21 15.98 -6.93
N ASP A 315 11.60 15.47 -8.02
CA ASP A 315 11.08 14.09 -8.06
C ASP A 315 12.19 13.06 -7.95
N SER A 316 13.27 13.24 -8.73
CA SER A 316 14.45 12.38 -8.65
C SER A 316 15.15 12.50 -7.29
N ALA A 317 15.17 13.69 -6.70
CA ALA A 317 15.78 13.94 -5.40
C ALA A 317 15.00 13.27 -4.25
N VAL A 318 13.67 13.38 -4.24
CA VAL A 318 12.80 12.70 -3.26
C VAL A 318 12.89 11.18 -3.43
N THR A 319 12.87 10.68 -4.66
CA THR A 319 13.00 9.24 -4.94
C THR A 319 14.33 8.69 -4.44
N ALA A 320 15.45 9.41 -4.69
CA ALA A 320 16.78 9.02 -4.20
C ALA A 320 16.85 9.01 -2.67
N ALA A 321 16.34 10.06 -2.02
CA ALA A 321 16.36 10.16 -0.55
C ALA A 321 15.51 9.06 0.11
N LEU A 322 14.34 8.73 -0.45
CA LEU A 322 13.51 7.60 0.00
C LEU A 322 14.20 6.26 -0.24
N ALA A 323 14.89 6.10 -1.38
CA ALA A 323 15.62 4.88 -1.68
C ALA A 323 16.78 4.65 -0.69
N VAL A 324 17.51 5.71 -0.34
CA VAL A 324 18.57 5.64 0.69
C VAL A 324 18.01 5.27 2.05
N GLU A 325 16.85 5.80 2.42
CA GLU A 325 16.19 5.43 3.70
C GLU A 325 15.72 3.98 3.70
N ALA A 326 15.31 3.45 2.54
CA ALA A 326 14.81 2.08 2.41
C ALA A 326 15.91 1.02 2.32
N LEU A 327 17.00 1.31 1.60
CA LEU A 327 18.02 0.32 1.24
C LEU A 327 19.39 0.60 1.86
N GLY A 328 19.65 1.83 2.29
CA GLY A 328 20.96 2.31 2.70
C GLY A 328 21.73 3.00 1.55
N PRO A 329 22.67 3.90 1.87
CA PRO A 329 23.38 4.69 0.87
C PRO A 329 24.23 3.85 -0.08
N ASP A 330 24.89 2.81 0.42
CA ASP A 330 25.76 1.93 -0.38
C ASP A 330 25.00 1.09 -1.41
N GLN A 331 23.67 0.99 -1.28
CA GLN A 331 22.82 0.19 -2.16
C GLN A 331 22.10 1.03 -3.23
N VAL A 332 22.33 2.35 -3.28
CA VAL A 332 21.68 3.25 -4.23
C VAL A 332 22.72 3.89 -5.16
N PHE A 333 22.46 3.85 -6.47
CA PHE A 333 23.34 4.44 -7.47
C PHE A 333 22.59 5.48 -8.32
N GLY A 334 23.07 6.71 -8.31
CA GLY A 334 22.51 7.82 -9.07
C GLY A 334 23.25 8.06 -10.39
N VAL A 335 22.52 8.27 -11.48
CA VAL A 335 23.11 8.53 -12.81
C VAL A 335 22.57 9.83 -13.36
N ALA A 336 23.41 10.83 -13.52
CA ALA A 336 23.08 12.01 -14.31
C ALA A 336 23.34 11.74 -15.79
N MET A 337 22.37 12.05 -16.63
CA MET A 337 22.42 11.79 -18.08
C MET A 337 22.15 13.08 -18.85
N PRO A 338 23.14 14.02 -18.87
CA PRO A 338 22.93 15.31 -19.51
C PRO A 338 22.69 15.18 -21.02
N GLY A 339 21.70 15.92 -21.50
CA GLY A 339 21.43 16.13 -22.91
C GLY A 339 21.83 17.54 -23.37
N PRO A 340 21.55 17.90 -24.63
CA PRO A 340 21.92 19.21 -25.17
C PRO A 340 21.31 20.41 -24.45
N TYR A 341 20.22 20.21 -23.75
CA TYR A 341 19.46 21.27 -23.07
C TYR A 341 19.55 21.18 -21.54
N SER A 342 20.33 20.24 -21.02
CA SER A 342 20.53 20.11 -19.57
C SER A 342 21.35 21.27 -19.04
N SER A 343 20.84 21.93 -17.99
CA SER A 343 21.52 23.08 -17.38
C SER A 343 22.68 22.63 -16.49
N GLU A 344 23.72 23.46 -16.40
CA GLU A 344 24.82 23.25 -15.45
C GLU A 344 24.31 23.23 -14.00
N GLY A 345 23.26 24.00 -13.70
CA GLY A 345 22.59 24.01 -12.40
C GLY A 345 22.03 22.63 -12.04
N SER A 346 21.36 21.97 -12.98
CA SER A 346 20.80 20.61 -12.78
C SER A 346 21.89 19.57 -12.50
N LEU A 347 23.01 19.63 -13.19
CA LEU A 347 24.15 18.73 -12.94
C LEU A 347 24.79 18.97 -11.57
N ARG A 348 24.98 20.25 -11.21
CA ARG A 348 25.49 20.61 -9.88
C ARG A 348 24.56 20.11 -8.79
N ASP A 349 23.24 20.32 -8.93
CA ASP A 349 22.25 19.91 -7.97
C ASP A 349 22.19 18.37 -7.82
N ALA A 350 22.35 17.62 -8.92
CA ALA A 350 22.45 16.15 -8.92
C ALA A 350 23.70 15.64 -8.20
N ARG A 351 24.89 16.25 -8.45
CA ARG A 351 26.14 15.91 -7.74
C ARG A 351 26.02 16.19 -6.25
N GLU A 352 25.51 17.37 -5.90
CA GLU A 352 25.34 17.79 -4.51
C GLU A 352 24.39 16.85 -3.78
N LEU A 353 23.26 16.48 -4.40
CA LEU A 353 22.33 15.49 -3.84
C LEU A 353 23.04 14.15 -3.58
N ALA A 354 23.76 13.62 -4.57
CA ALA A 354 24.47 12.35 -4.42
C ALA A 354 25.51 12.40 -3.29
N ALA A 355 26.27 13.48 -3.20
CA ALA A 355 27.24 13.70 -2.12
C ALA A 355 26.57 13.77 -0.73
N ARG A 356 25.46 14.52 -0.60
CA ARG A 356 24.72 14.64 0.67
C ARG A 356 24.07 13.32 1.12
N LEU A 357 23.60 12.52 0.16
CA LEU A 357 23.03 11.20 0.41
C LEU A 357 24.08 10.11 0.61
N GLY A 358 25.34 10.37 0.26
CA GLY A 358 26.44 9.38 0.34
C GLY A 358 26.30 8.23 -0.64
N ILE A 359 25.64 8.43 -1.81
CA ILE A 359 25.38 7.38 -2.79
C ILE A 359 26.43 7.36 -3.92
N GLY A 360 26.56 6.20 -4.58
CA GLY A 360 27.34 6.10 -5.81
C GLY A 360 26.78 7.02 -6.91
N TYR A 361 27.66 7.64 -7.71
CA TYR A 361 27.26 8.62 -8.72
C TYR A 361 28.08 8.49 -10.00
N ALA A 362 27.42 8.63 -11.15
CA ALA A 362 28.09 8.74 -12.44
C ALA A 362 27.38 9.76 -13.36
N GLU A 363 28.14 10.29 -14.32
CA GLU A 363 27.62 11.12 -15.40
C GLU A 363 27.80 10.40 -16.72
N ILE A 364 26.71 10.20 -17.46
CA ILE A 364 26.66 9.53 -18.76
C ILE A 364 25.97 10.46 -19.78
N PRO A 365 26.69 11.30 -20.49
CA PRO A 365 26.09 12.20 -21.49
C PRO A 365 25.39 11.41 -22.60
N ILE A 366 24.18 11.83 -22.96
CA ILE A 366 23.37 11.16 -24.01
C ILE A 366 23.70 11.66 -25.43
N GLY A 367 24.49 12.74 -25.56
CA GLY A 367 24.80 13.40 -26.82
C GLY A 367 25.25 12.43 -27.92
N PRO A 368 26.29 11.60 -27.72
CA PRO A 368 26.75 10.68 -28.75
C PRO A 368 25.68 9.71 -29.27
N VAL A 369 24.85 9.20 -28.40
CA VAL A 369 23.73 8.29 -28.77
C VAL A 369 22.66 9.05 -29.53
N LEU A 370 22.32 10.28 -29.09
CA LEU A 370 21.35 11.13 -29.77
C LEU A 370 21.78 11.48 -31.20
N GLU A 371 23.07 11.81 -31.41
CA GLU A 371 23.63 12.08 -32.75
C GLU A 371 23.57 10.83 -33.65
N ALA A 372 23.83 9.64 -33.11
CA ALA A 372 23.65 8.40 -33.86
C ALA A 372 22.19 8.19 -34.31
N TYR A 373 21.21 8.48 -33.46
CA TYR A 373 19.82 8.46 -33.86
C TYR A 373 19.48 9.49 -34.93
N ARG A 374 20.00 10.72 -34.82
CA ARG A 374 19.83 11.78 -35.81
C ARG A 374 20.39 11.37 -37.16
N ALA A 375 21.60 10.82 -37.19
CA ALA A 375 22.22 10.32 -38.41
C ALA A 375 21.41 9.18 -39.04
N THR A 376 20.92 8.24 -38.23
CA THR A 376 20.17 7.07 -38.72
C THR A 376 18.77 7.44 -39.24
N LEU A 377 18.09 8.37 -38.58
CA LEU A 377 16.70 8.72 -38.86
C LEU A 377 16.52 10.07 -39.58
N GLY A 378 17.59 10.71 -39.98
CA GLY A 378 17.57 12.04 -40.62
C GLY A 378 16.70 12.10 -41.87
N ALA A 379 16.69 11.03 -42.69
CA ALA A 379 15.80 10.92 -43.85
C ALA A 379 14.29 10.99 -43.52
N PHE A 380 13.92 10.76 -42.25
CA PHE A 380 12.55 10.88 -41.75
C PHE A 380 12.30 12.19 -41.00
N GLY A 381 13.20 13.17 -41.13
CA GLY A 381 13.03 14.50 -40.50
C GLY A 381 13.38 14.55 -39.01
N VAL A 382 14.07 13.55 -38.47
CA VAL A 382 14.58 13.56 -37.10
C VAL A 382 15.85 14.43 -37.03
N GLY A 383 15.94 15.30 -36.00
CA GLY A 383 17.04 16.27 -35.84
C GLY A 383 16.56 17.72 -35.69
N ALA A 384 15.30 18.02 -36.04
CA ALA A 384 14.66 19.29 -35.74
C ALA A 384 13.91 19.26 -34.38
N PRO A 385 13.82 20.38 -33.66
CA PRO A 385 13.07 20.48 -32.43
C PRO A 385 11.62 19.99 -32.63
N SER A 386 11.24 18.92 -31.91
CA SER A 386 9.92 18.28 -32.04
C SER A 386 9.67 17.33 -30.87
N PRO A 387 8.42 16.91 -30.64
CA PRO A 387 8.13 15.87 -29.66
C PRO A 387 8.89 14.54 -29.91
N THR A 388 9.28 14.25 -31.16
CA THR A 388 10.10 13.09 -31.49
C THR A 388 11.48 13.21 -30.86
N GLU A 389 12.10 14.37 -31.00
CA GLU A 389 13.43 14.67 -30.46
C GLU A 389 13.44 14.66 -28.94
N GLU A 390 12.42 15.25 -28.30
CA GLU A 390 12.23 15.23 -26.85
C GLU A 390 12.08 13.78 -26.33
N ASN A 391 11.25 12.99 -27.01
CA ASN A 391 11.01 11.59 -26.63
C ASN A 391 12.24 10.68 -26.86
N LEU A 392 13.07 10.94 -27.87
CA LEU A 392 14.32 10.20 -28.08
C LEU A 392 15.28 10.40 -26.90
N GLN A 393 15.45 11.62 -26.42
CA GLN A 393 16.30 11.89 -25.26
C GLN A 393 15.84 11.11 -24.02
N ALA A 394 14.54 11.09 -23.75
CA ALA A 394 13.99 10.34 -22.62
C ALA A 394 14.21 8.82 -22.78
N ARG A 395 14.00 8.27 -23.99
CA ARG A 395 14.23 6.84 -24.28
C ARG A 395 15.68 6.42 -24.19
N ILE A 396 16.61 7.25 -24.63
CA ILE A 396 18.06 7.00 -24.48
C ILE A 396 18.40 6.88 -22.98
N ARG A 397 17.89 7.78 -22.15
CA ARG A 397 18.08 7.71 -20.69
C ARG A 397 17.51 6.42 -20.10
N GLY A 398 16.30 6.05 -20.49
CA GLY A 398 15.69 4.79 -20.07
C GLY A 398 16.51 3.56 -20.49
N ALA A 399 17.00 3.55 -21.73
CA ALA A 399 17.86 2.45 -22.24
C ALA A 399 19.18 2.34 -21.48
N ILE A 400 19.82 3.45 -21.13
CA ILE A 400 21.06 3.48 -20.33
C ILE A 400 20.79 2.88 -18.93
N LEU A 401 19.74 3.32 -18.25
CA LEU A 401 19.40 2.78 -16.92
C LEU A 401 19.10 1.28 -16.97
N MET A 402 18.36 0.81 -17.97
CA MET A 402 18.09 -0.61 -18.15
C MET A 402 19.34 -1.43 -18.50
N ALA A 403 20.28 -0.87 -19.24
CA ALA A 403 21.58 -1.52 -19.50
C ALA A 403 22.40 -1.68 -18.21
N LEU A 404 22.42 -0.66 -17.33
CA LEU A 404 23.06 -0.74 -16.02
C LEU A 404 22.37 -1.78 -15.13
N SER A 405 21.03 -1.80 -15.14
CA SER A 405 20.24 -2.83 -14.44
C SER A 405 20.65 -4.23 -14.86
N ASN A 406 20.67 -4.50 -16.15
CA ASN A 406 21.05 -5.81 -16.69
C ASN A 406 22.51 -6.18 -16.37
N ARG A 407 23.40 -5.22 -16.33
CA ARG A 407 24.83 -5.46 -16.07
C ARG A 407 25.13 -5.74 -14.61
N PHE A 408 24.43 -5.06 -13.69
CA PHE A 408 24.79 -5.04 -12.27
C PHE A 408 23.68 -5.61 -11.35
N GLY A 409 22.52 -5.97 -11.92
CA GLY A 409 21.40 -6.49 -11.13
C GLY A 409 20.61 -5.43 -10.36
N HIS A 410 20.78 -4.14 -10.70
CA HIS A 410 20.06 -3.06 -10.00
C HIS A 410 18.57 -3.04 -10.32
N LEU A 411 17.75 -2.76 -9.32
CA LEU A 411 16.35 -2.35 -9.52
C LEU A 411 16.33 -0.91 -10.06
N VAL A 412 15.80 -0.70 -11.27
CA VAL A 412 15.63 0.66 -11.81
C VAL A 412 14.41 1.32 -11.17
N LEU A 413 14.60 2.48 -10.52
CA LEU A 413 13.52 3.28 -9.97
C LEU A 413 13.09 4.37 -10.96
N SER A 414 11.80 4.36 -11.33
CA SER A 414 11.18 5.45 -12.09
C SER A 414 10.77 6.57 -11.13
N THR A 415 10.92 7.81 -11.57
CA THR A 415 10.76 9.01 -10.73
C THR A 415 9.51 9.83 -11.07
N GLY A 416 8.63 9.34 -11.98
CA GLY A 416 7.38 10.03 -12.33
C GLY A 416 6.40 10.05 -11.17
N ASN A 417 5.76 11.20 -10.94
CA ASN A 417 4.74 11.40 -9.90
C ASN A 417 3.31 11.24 -10.44
N LYS A 418 2.31 11.17 -9.54
CA LYS A 418 0.90 10.95 -9.90
C LYS A 418 0.35 12.02 -10.84
N SER A 419 0.70 13.28 -10.64
CA SER A 419 0.16 14.42 -11.40
C SER A 419 0.58 14.38 -12.86
N GLU A 420 1.86 14.12 -13.12
CA GLU A 420 2.43 13.94 -14.46
C GLU A 420 1.86 12.71 -15.16
N ILE A 421 1.84 11.57 -14.48
CA ILE A 421 1.30 10.30 -14.97
C ILE A 421 -0.19 10.43 -15.31
N ALA A 422 -0.97 11.18 -14.51
CA ALA A 422 -2.38 11.39 -14.76
C ALA A 422 -2.64 11.99 -16.14
N VAL A 423 -1.97 13.07 -16.47
CA VAL A 423 -2.18 13.79 -17.73
C VAL A 423 -1.30 13.29 -18.88
N GLY A 424 -0.45 12.28 -18.61
CA GLY A 424 0.45 11.68 -19.60
C GLY A 424 1.64 12.56 -19.96
N TYR A 425 2.05 13.44 -19.05
CA TYR A 425 3.28 14.23 -19.16
C TYR A 425 4.49 13.34 -18.84
N SER A 426 4.70 12.38 -19.70
CA SER A 426 5.71 11.33 -19.57
C SER A 426 5.95 10.66 -20.93
N THR A 427 7.12 10.09 -21.12
CA THR A 427 7.52 9.40 -22.33
C THR A 427 7.50 7.89 -22.16
N LEU A 428 6.66 7.22 -22.95
CA LEU A 428 6.59 5.76 -22.99
C LEU A 428 7.97 5.18 -23.37
N TYR A 429 8.46 4.22 -22.57
CA TYR A 429 9.80 3.62 -22.64
C TYR A 429 10.96 4.59 -22.38
N GLY A 430 10.68 5.77 -21.87
CA GLY A 430 11.66 6.76 -21.45
C GLY A 430 11.70 6.88 -19.92
N ASP A 431 11.23 7.99 -19.39
CA ASP A 431 11.12 8.28 -17.95
C ASP A 431 10.16 7.36 -17.20
N MET A 432 9.28 6.66 -17.93
CA MET A 432 8.42 5.60 -17.38
C MET A 432 9.12 4.23 -17.32
N ALA A 433 10.34 4.07 -17.85
CA ALA A 433 11.06 2.81 -17.80
C ALA A 433 11.56 2.54 -16.37
N GLY A 434 11.49 1.27 -15.95
CA GLY A 434 12.00 0.85 -14.65
C GLY A 434 11.37 -0.45 -14.17
N GLY A 435 11.77 -0.87 -12.97
CA GLY A 435 11.23 -2.03 -12.26
C GLY A 435 10.27 -1.64 -11.13
N TYR A 436 10.38 -0.40 -10.61
CA TYR A 436 9.48 0.11 -9.58
C TYR A 436 9.32 1.63 -9.66
N ALA A 437 8.08 2.12 -9.61
CA ALA A 437 7.74 3.53 -9.72
C ALA A 437 7.34 4.09 -8.33
N LEU A 438 8.35 4.41 -7.51
CA LEU A 438 8.19 4.65 -6.07
C LEU A 438 7.20 5.78 -5.73
N ILE A 439 7.17 6.87 -6.49
CA ILE A 439 6.30 8.02 -6.23
C ILE A 439 5.14 8.16 -7.23
N SER A 440 4.85 7.10 -8.01
CA SER A 440 3.84 7.14 -9.09
C SER A 440 2.41 7.42 -8.64
N ASP A 441 2.09 7.23 -7.35
CA ASP A 441 0.79 7.57 -6.76
C ASP A 441 0.87 8.74 -5.77
N VAL A 442 1.98 9.50 -5.79
CA VAL A 442 2.18 10.70 -4.96
C VAL A 442 1.88 11.94 -5.81
N PRO A 443 0.86 12.77 -5.48
CA PRO A 443 0.64 14.06 -6.12
C PRO A 443 1.84 14.99 -5.99
N LYS A 444 2.09 15.84 -6.99
CA LYS A 444 3.25 16.74 -7.02
C LYS A 444 3.34 17.64 -5.79
N THR A 445 2.23 18.15 -5.32
CA THR A 445 2.18 18.97 -4.09
C THR A 445 2.68 18.20 -2.87
N LEU A 446 2.36 16.90 -2.75
CA LEU A 446 2.87 16.05 -1.69
C LEU A 446 4.34 15.67 -1.88
N VAL A 447 4.87 15.68 -3.11
CA VAL A 447 6.32 15.51 -3.34
C VAL A 447 7.10 16.64 -2.69
N TYR A 448 6.62 17.89 -2.78
CA TYR A 448 7.23 19.03 -2.08
C TYR A 448 7.16 18.89 -0.56
N GLU A 449 6.01 18.47 -0.01
CA GLU A 449 5.87 18.23 1.43
C GLU A 449 6.81 17.10 1.91
N LEU A 450 6.99 16.05 1.09
CA LEU A 450 7.94 14.97 1.37
C LEU A 450 9.38 15.46 1.38
N ALA A 451 9.76 16.33 0.44
CA ALA A 451 11.10 16.90 0.42
C ALA A 451 11.40 17.69 1.70
N GLU A 452 10.45 18.49 2.17
CA GLU A 452 10.57 19.22 3.44
C GLU A 452 10.60 18.27 4.65
N GLU A 453 9.81 17.20 4.65
CA GLU A 453 9.84 16.20 5.73
C GLU A 453 11.16 15.40 5.74
N LEU A 454 11.74 15.09 4.57
CA LEU A 454 13.02 14.40 4.42
C LEU A 454 14.19 15.28 4.88
N ASN A 455 14.07 16.60 4.74
CA ASN A 455 15.05 17.59 5.19
C ASN A 455 14.91 17.95 6.67
N ARG A 456 13.92 17.41 7.37
CA ARG A 456 13.74 17.74 8.79
C ARG A 456 14.95 17.31 9.64
N GLY A 457 15.64 18.27 10.22
CA GLY A 457 16.83 18.08 11.08
C GLY A 457 18.15 17.99 10.31
N ILE A 458 18.19 17.39 9.13
CA ILE A 458 19.39 17.31 8.27
C ILE A 458 18.97 17.58 6.84
N GLU A 459 19.58 18.56 6.19
CA GLU A 459 19.33 18.88 4.79
C GLU A 459 19.95 17.82 3.88
N ARG A 460 19.13 16.88 3.41
CA ARG A 460 19.51 15.81 2.48
C ARG A 460 19.34 16.23 1.02
N ILE A 461 18.21 16.90 0.74
CA ILE A 461 17.86 17.39 -0.60
C ILE A 461 18.28 18.84 -0.69
N PRO A 462 19.12 19.24 -1.68
CA PRO A 462 19.53 20.62 -1.87
C PRO A 462 18.33 21.56 -2.00
N ARG A 463 18.36 22.72 -1.39
CA ARG A 463 17.30 23.73 -1.51
C ARG A 463 17.06 24.12 -2.96
N ALA A 464 18.11 24.21 -3.77
CA ALA A 464 18.01 24.50 -5.19
C ALA A 464 17.09 23.49 -5.94
N SER A 465 17.14 22.20 -5.59
CA SER A 465 16.24 21.19 -6.17
C SER A 465 14.77 21.36 -5.76
N ILE A 466 14.50 21.94 -4.59
CA ILE A 466 13.15 22.18 -4.09
C ILE A 466 12.56 23.48 -4.67
N GLU A 467 13.37 24.54 -4.75
CA GLU A 467 12.95 25.88 -5.16
C GLU A 467 12.92 26.07 -6.68
N LYS A 468 13.64 25.21 -7.40
CA LYS A 468 13.72 25.23 -8.86
C LYS A 468 12.34 24.98 -9.48
N GLU A 469 11.97 25.81 -10.48
CA GLU A 469 10.76 25.59 -11.27
C GLU A 469 10.83 24.25 -12.02
N PRO A 470 9.78 23.39 -11.94
CA PRO A 470 9.79 22.09 -12.62
C PRO A 470 9.97 22.21 -14.13
N SER A 471 10.88 21.38 -14.67
CA SER A 471 11.17 21.32 -16.10
C SER A 471 11.72 19.96 -16.48
N ALA A 472 11.31 19.44 -17.63
CA ALA A 472 11.86 18.22 -18.21
C ALA A 472 13.22 18.45 -18.93
N GLU A 473 13.63 19.69 -19.20
CA GLU A 473 14.88 20.09 -19.89
C GLU A 473 15.13 19.32 -21.21
N LEU A 474 14.08 19.09 -22.00
CA LEU A 474 14.16 18.38 -23.30
C LEU A 474 14.21 19.34 -24.50
N ARG A 475 13.95 20.63 -24.27
CA ARG A 475 14.03 21.75 -25.23
C ARG A 475 14.49 23.03 -24.55
N PRO A 476 14.93 24.06 -25.31
CA PRO A 476 15.38 25.32 -24.74
C PRO A 476 14.31 25.99 -23.87
N ASN A 477 14.70 26.47 -22.67
CA ASN A 477 13.86 27.21 -21.73
C ASN A 477 12.52 26.55 -21.38
N GLN A 478 12.42 25.24 -21.46
CA GLN A 478 11.21 24.49 -21.15
C GLN A 478 10.82 24.63 -19.67
N LYS A 479 9.51 24.79 -19.44
CA LYS A 479 8.88 24.75 -18.12
C LYS A 479 7.66 23.84 -18.18
N ASP A 480 7.35 23.15 -17.09
CA ASP A 480 6.13 22.34 -16.99
C ASP A 480 4.87 23.20 -17.17
N SER A 481 4.91 24.45 -16.68
CA SER A 481 3.85 25.45 -16.85
C SER A 481 3.54 25.81 -18.31
N ASP A 482 4.40 25.50 -19.29
CA ASP A 482 4.11 25.65 -20.71
C ASP A 482 3.02 24.68 -21.20
N SER A 483 2.87 23.54 -20.53
CA SER A 483 2.04 22.42 -20.97
C SER A 483 1.01 21.98 -19.95
N LEU A 484 1.22 22.28 -18.68
CA LEU A 484 0.40 21.84 -17.55
C LEU A 484 -0.18 23.04 -16.79
N PRO A 485 -1.39 22.88 -16.22
CA PRO A 485 -1.86 23.81 -15.21
C PRO A 485 -0.93 23.82 -13.99
N PRO A 486 -0.88 24.90 -13.20
CA PRO A 486 -0.19 24.89 -11.91
C PRO A 486 -0.61 23.69 -11.05
N TYR A 487 0.35 23.04 -10.38
CA TYR A 487 0.09 21.78 -9.65
C TYR A 487 -0.89 21.95 -8.49
N ASP A 488 -0.97 23.12 -7.87
CA ASP A 488 -1.98 23.47 -6.86
C ASP A 488 -3.43 23.45 -7.41
N ARG A 489 -3.59 23.45 -8.73
CA ARG A 489 -4.87 23.32 -9.45
C ARG A 489 -5.03 21.91 -10.04
N LEU A 490 -3.94 21.35 -10.56
CA LEU A 490 -3.97 20.04 -11.19
C LEU A 490 -4.25 18.92 -10.17
N ASP A 491 -3.58 18.91 -9.03
CA ASP A 491 -3.72 17.86 -8.01
C ASP A 491 -5.14 17.74 -7.45
N PRO A 492 -5.83 18.84 -7.07
CA PRO A 492 -7.24 18.77 -6.69
C PRO A 492 -8.16 18.27 -7.80
N LEU A 493 -7.85 18.56 -9.08
CA LEU A 493 -8.61 18.00 -10.22
C LEU A 493 -8.39 16.51 -10.35
N VAL A 494 -7.15 16.04 -10.23
CA VAL A 494 -6.82 14.60 -10.28
C VAL A 494 -7.49 13.86 -9.12
N ASP A 495 -7.45 14.40 -7.88
CA ASP A 495 -8.20 13.83 -6.74
C ASP A 495 -9.70 13.73 -7.06
N ALA A 496 -10.29 14.79 -7.59
CA ALA A 496 -11.73 14.81 -7.89
C ALA A 496 -12.10 13.82 -8.99
N LEU A 497 -11.35 13.78 -10.09
CA LEU A 497 -11.66 12.97 -11.28
C LEU A 497 -11.28 11.50 -11.11
N VAL A 498 -10.13 11.21 -10.46
CA VAL A 498 -9.57 9.86 -10.35
C VAL A 498 -9.91 9.21 -9.02
N ASP A 499 -9.56 9.85 -7.89
CA ASP A 499 -9.74 9.25 -6.57
C ASP A 499 -11.21 9.21 -6.15
N ARG A 500 -12.00 10.24 -6.51
CA ARG A 500 -13.42 10.35 -6.16
C ARG A 500 -14.38 10.03 -7.30
N ALA A 501 -13.87 9.89 -8.52
CA ALA A 501 -14.67 9.65 -9.74
C ALA A 501 -15.87 10.62 -9.89
N LEU A 502 -15.66 11.91 -9.62
CA LEU A 502 -16.69 12.93 -9.74
C LEU A 502 -16.92 13.31 -11.20
N PRO A 503 -18.15 13.73 -11.59
CA PRO A 503 -18.41 14.34 -12.87
C PRO A 503 -17.53 15.59 -13.11
N VAL A 504 -17.14 15.85 -14.36
CA VAL A 504 -16.21 16.94 -14.72
C VAL A 504 -16.65 18.29 -14.17
N ALA A 505 -17.95 18.61 -14.27
CA ALA A 505 -18.48 19.88 -13.75
C ALA A 505 -18.38 20.00 -12.22
N GLU A 506 -18.52 18.89 -11.49
CA GLU A 506 -18.35 18.86 -10.04
C GLU A 506 -16.88 18.94 -9.64
N ALA A 507 -16.01 18.25 -10.38
CA ALA A 507 -14.57 18.32 -10.22
C ALA A 507 -14.04 19.75 -10.42
N ALA A 508 -14.53 20.45 -11.47
CA ALA A 508 -14.20 21.85 -11.74
C ALA A 508 -14.56 22.78 -10.55
N ARG A 509 -15.79 22.63 -10.03
CA ARG A 509 -16.25 23.43 -8.88
C ARG A 509 -15.41 23.15 -7.64
N ARG A 510 -15.09 21.88 -7.38
CA ARG A 510 -14.32 21.46 -6.21
C ARG A 510 -12.87 21.95 -6.26
N ALA A 511 -12.22 21.84 -7.41
CA ALA A 511 -10.87 22.32 -7.64
C ALA A 511 -10.79 23.83 -7.88
N LYS A 512 -11.94 24.52 -7.93
CA LYS A 512 -12.05 25.96 -8.19
C LYS A 512 -11.34 26.39 -9.48
N VAL A 513 -11.62 25.66 -10.57
CA VAL A 513 -11.04 25.91 -11.90
C VAL A 513 -12.15 26.06 -12.96
N PRO A 514 -11.85 26.69 -14.10
CA PRO A 514 -12.78 26.76 -15.22
C PRO A 514 -13.18 25.37 -15.72
N LEU A 515 -14.44 25.21 -16.14
CA LEU A 515 -14.95 23.94 -16.66
C LEU A 515 -14.16 23.43 -17.88
N ALA A 516 -13.74 24.35 -18.76
CA ALA A 516 -12.91 24.01 -19.93
C ALA A 516 -11.58 23.36 -19.54
N LEU A 517 -10.92 23.86 -18.49
CA LEU A 517 -9.69 23.28 -17.97
C LEU A 517 -9.93 21.88 -17.37
N ALA A 518 -11.01 21.71 -16.61
CA ALA A 518 -11.34 20.40 -16.05
C ALA A 518 -11.67 19.37 -17.15
N ALA A 519 -12.34 19.79 -18.22
CA ALA A 519 -12.64 18.94 -19.38
C ALA A 519 -11.36 18.55 -20.16
N ASP A 520 -10.41 19.49 -20.34
CA ASP A 520 -9.12 19.17 -20.96
C ASP A 520 -8.33 18.17 -20.13
N VAL A 521 -8.21 18.40 -18.81
CA VAL A 521 -7.51 17.45 -17.89
C VAL A 521 -8.19 16.08 -17.92
N ALA A 522 -9.51 15.99 -17.85
CA ALA A 522 -10.23 14.72 -17.95
C ALA A 522 -9.94 14.00 -19.27
N SER A 523 -9.96 14.74 -20.39
CA SER A 523 -9.63 14.21 -21.72
C SER A 523 -8.18 13.71 -21.82
N ARG A 524 -7.22 14.43 -21.21
CA ARG A 524 -5.82 13.97 -21.12
C ARG A 524 -5.69 12.70 -20.28
N ILE A 525 -6.38 12.62 -19.14
CA ILE A 525 -6.39 11.42 -18.29
C ILE A 525 -6.88 10.21 -19.12
N ASP A 526 -7.97 10.34 -19.85
CA ASP A 526 -8.53 9.23 -20.63
C ASP A 526 -7.65 8.82 -21.81
N ARG A 527 -7.12 9.79 -22.57
CA ARG A 527 -6.27 9.50 -23.74
C ARG A 527 -4.94 8.85 -23.39
N ASN A 528 -4.39 9.07 -22.18
CA ASN A 528 -3.11 8.56 -21.76
C ASN A 528 -3.18 7.23 -20.98
N GLU A 529 -4.34 6.57 -20.94
CA GLU A 529 -4.46 5.26 -20.28
C GLU A 529 -3.49 4.21 -20.85
N TYR A 530 -3.22 4.25 -22.15
CA TYR A 530 -2.28 3.31 -22.80
C TYR A 530 -0.85 3.44 -22.28
N LYS A 531 -0.40 4.65 -21.90
CA LYS A 531 0.92 4.86 -21.29
C LYS A 531 0.97 4.20 -19.91
N ARG A 532 -0.04 4.45 -19.09
CA ARG A 532 -0.11 3.92 -17.72
C ARG A 532 -0.17 2.40 -17.63
N ARG A 533 -0.69 1.74 -18.68
CA ARG A 533 -0.70 0.27 -18.77
C ARG A 533 0.67 -0.35 -18.95
N GLN A 534 1.68 0.43 -19.25
CA GLN A 534 3.04 -0.02 -19.53
C GLN A 534 4.05 0.51 -18.49
N MET A 535 3.58 1.20 -17.47
CA MET A 535 4.46 1.64 -16.39
C MET A 535 4.74 0.50 -15.40
N PRO A 536 5.90 0.54 -14.71
CA PRO A 536 6.20 -0.42 -13.66
C PRO A 536 5.22 -0.28 -12.48
N PRO A 537 5.10 -1.33 -11.63
CA PRO A 537 4.33 -1.22 -10.40
C PRO A 537 4.89 -0.14 -9.50
N GLY A 538 4.03 0.43 -8.66
CA GLY A 538 4.41 1.39 -7.64
C GLY A 538 3.41 1.38 -6.49
N PRO A 539 3.78 1.87 -5.30
CA PRO A 539 2.95 1.77 -4.11
C PRO A 539 1.70 2.64 -4.22
N LYS A 540 0.55 2.04 -3.95
CA LYS A 540 -0.71 2.75 -3.82
C LYS A 540 -0.75 3.48 -2.48
N VAL A 541 -0.80 4.80 -2.52
CA VAL A 541 -0.81 5.66 -1.32
C VAL A 541 -2.02 6.59 -1.25
N THR A 542 -2.76 6.76 -2.35
CA THR A 542 -4.00 7.53 -2.40
C THR A 542 -5.24 6.63 -2.42
N ALA A 543 -6.44 7.21 -2.49
CA ALA A 543 -7.68 6.46 -2.51
C ALA A 543 -7.80 5.56 -3.75
N ARG A 544 -7.30 6.02 -4.92
CA ARG A 544 -7.27 5.25 -6.17
C ARG A 544 -6.00 5.54 -6.96
N SER A 545 -5.11 4.56 -7.05
CA SER A 545 -3.90 4.66 -7.88
C SER A 545 -4.17 4.35 -9.34
N PHE A 546 -3.28 4.80 -10.22
CA PHE A 546 -3.19 4.30 -11.58
C PHE A 546 -2.53 2.91 -11.57
N GLY A 547 -3.23 1.90 -12.05
CA GLY A 547 -2.80 0.50 -12.03
C GLY A 547 -3.98 -0.43 -11.80
N GLU A 548 -3.81 -1.44 -10.98
CA GLU A 548 -4.79 -2.53 -10.80
C GLU A 548 -6.15 -2.08 -10.27
N GLY A 549 -6.18 -1.05 -9.41
CA GLY A 549 -7.41 -0.50 -8.84
C GLY A 549 -8.23 0.36 -9.80
N ARG A 550 -7.67 0.75 -10.96
CA ARG A 550 -8.35 1.55 -11.98
C ARG A 550 -8.40 0.80 -13.31
N ARG A 551 -9.54 0.20 -13.62
CA ARG A 551 -9.75 -0.67 -14.79
C ARG A 551 -10.48 0.08 -15.91
N TYR A 552 -9.86 1.09 -16.48
CA TYR A 552 -10.40 1.84 -17.62
C TYR A 552 -10.08 1.13 -18.95
N PRO A 553 -11.03 1.04 -19.90
CA PRO A 553 -10.74 0.54 -21.24
C PRO A 553 -9.90 1.57 -22.00
N ILE A 554 -8.86 1.11 -22.71
CA ILE A 554 -8.03 1.96 -23.58
C ILE A 554 -8.83 2.34 -24.83
N ALA A 555 -9.40 1.33 -25.50
CA ALA A 555 -10.19 1.51 -26.71
C ALA A 555 -11.61 1.94 -26.34
N GLN A 556 -11.81 3.23 -26.09
CA GLN A 556 -13.10 3.81 -25.74
C GLN A 556 -13.25 5.23 -26.32
N LYS A 557 -14.50 5.68 -26.50
CA LYS A 557 -14.85 7.02 -27.03
C LYS A 557 -15.71 7.85 -26.07
N PHE A 558 -16.03 7.31 -24.89
CA PHE A 558 -16.79 8.08 -23.91
C PHE A 558 -15.97 9.27 -23.41
N ARG A 559 -16.57 10.45 -23.44
CA ARG A 559 -16.02 11.69 -22.89
C ARG A 559 -17.07 12.25 -21.96
N GLY A 560 -16.83 12.16 -20.67
CA GLY A 560 -17.75 12.57 -19.61
C GLY A 560 -17.75 14.07 -19.35
#